data_50c10d562964460d77a1c559fea41067
#
_entry.id   50c10d562964460d77a1c559fea41067
#
_cell.length_a   1.000
_cell.length_b   1.000
_cell.length_c   1.000
_cell.angle_alpha   90.00
_cell.angle_beta   90.00
_cell.angle_gamma   90.00
#
_symmetry.space_group_name_H-M   'P 1'
#
loop_
_entity.id
_entity.type
_entity.pdbx_description
1 polymer ?
#
loop_
_entity_poly.entity_id
_entity_poly.type
_entity_poly.pdbx_seq_one_letter_code
_entity_poly.pdbx_strand_id
1 'polypeptide(L)'
;MSLSKILFLLLFLFLLGCEEDQTYSKKIISNHENSADGNISNEGADLGAEPISRVNELNAERPPSLNDEIVIPVDPVSRIQSILIKANPDYRGQGKLHEDNGEIIAAEFPNCGLKDLSPLRGLKLSALDLSGNPVRELRHLRGMPLVRLYLEFTLVESLEELVDAQLVELRLNGSPIESLKGLEGQPLENLYAVGTQINNVSALSSSNLRQLWLTESPVSDLSPLAGLPLVSLTIHRTLVEDLSFVRKLPLIQRLHIGETLISDLTPLRGLNLTRLVFTPSQIEKGMTIVEGLSNLKEIGTQFDDKGKDLMPPDAFWAQFQP
;
A
#
# COMPACT_ATOMS: atom_id res chain seq x y z
N MET A 1 18.20 20.77 11.07
CA MET A 1 18.16 19.31 11.34
C MET A 1 18.50 18.60 10.05
N SER A 2 19.43 17.65 10.06
CA SER A 2 19.93 16.99 8.83
C SER A 2 18.81 16.17 8.17
N LEU A 3 18.77 16.15 6.82
CA LEU A 3 17.84 15.37 5.96
C LEU A 3 17.67 13.92 6.43
N SER A 4 18.74 13.33 6.97
CA SER A 4 18.75 11.98 7.54
C SER A 4 17.84 11.83 8.77
N LYS A 5 17.61 12.87 9.56
CA LYS A 5 16.74 12.82 10.76
C LYS A 5 15.27 13.01 10.43
N ILE A 6 14.94 13.76 9.38
CA ILE A 6 13.56 13.96 8.91
C ILE A 6 13.11 12.69 8.17
N LEU A 7 13.97 12.11 7.36
CA LEU A 7 13.71 10.82 6.69
C LEU A 7 13.53 9.69 7.73
N PHE A 8 14.28 9.72 8.85
CA PHE A 8 14.17 8.74 9.94
C PHE A 8 12.90 8.97 10.79
N LEU A 9 12.45 10.22 10.97
CA LEU A 9 11.23 10.54 11.72
C LEU A 9 9.97 10.21 10.92
N LEU A 10 9.96 10.45 9.60
CA LEU A 10 8.89 9.99 8.70
C LEU A 10 8.88 8.46 8.57
N LEU A 11 10.04 7.81 8.58
CA LEU A 11 10.17 6.35 8.62
C LEU A 11 9.59 5.76 9.93
N PHE A 12 9.74 6.46 11.07
CA PHE A 12 9.29 5.98 12.38
C PHE A 12 7.78 6.17 12.60
N LEU A 13 7.19 7.23 12.06
CA LEU A 13 5.73 7.45 12.09
C LEU A 13 4.96 6.45 11.21
N PHE A 14 5.57 5.97 10.11
CA PHE A 14 4.98 4.93 9.25
C PHE A 14 5.18 3.50 9.78
N LEU A 15 6.19 3.25 10.63
CA LEU A 15 6.39 1.94 11.27
C LEU A 15 5.41 1.67 12.42
N LEU A 16 4.82 2.72 13.02
CA LEU A 16 3.77 2.59 14.04
C LEU A 16 2.36 2.42 13.44
N GLY A 17 2.17 2.71 12.15
CA GLY A 17 0.89 2.52 11.42
C GLY A 17 0.62 1.07 10.98
N CYS A 18 1.57 0.15 11.09
CA CYS A 18 1.41 -1.22 10.61
C CYS A 18 0.47 -2.12 11.44
N GLU A 19 -0.03 -1.68 12.60
CA GLU A 19 -0.97 -2.47 13.40
C GLU A 19 -2.43 -1.98 13.35
N GLU A 20 -2.71 -0.78 12.82
CA GLU A 20 -4.08 -0.21 12.85
C GLU A 20 -4.81 -0.15 11.49
N ASP A 21 -4.15 -0.42 10.36
CA ASP A 21 -4.70 -0.08 9.02
C ASP A 21 -5.57 -1.18 8.37
N GLN A 22 -5.79 -2.30 9.03
CA GLN A 22 -6.65 -3.36 8.47
C GLN A 22 -8.17 -3.14 8.71
N THR A 23 -8.55 -2.14 9.49
CA THR A 23 -9.97 -1.80 9.73
C THR A 23 -10.63 -1.03 8.59
N TYR A 24 -9.85 -0.53 7.63
CA TYR A 24 -10.35 0.30 6.52
C TYR A 24 -11.05 -0.51 5.41
N SER A 25 -10.62 -1.74 5.17
CA SER A 25 -11.14 -2.57 4.06
C SER A 25 -12.61 -3.01 4.24
N LYS A 26 -13.11 -3.13 5.47
CA LYS A 26 -14.50 -3.55 5.74
C LYS A 26 -15.53 -2.42 5.73
N LYS A 27 -15.09 -1.15 5.82
CA LYS A 27 -16.03 0.00 5.92
C LYS A 27 -16.53 0.50 4.56
N ILE A 28 -15.89 0.12 3.47
CA ILE A 28 -16.25 0.58 2.12
C ILE A 28 -17.38 -0.24 1.49
N ILE A 29 -17.59 -1.49 1.92
CA ILE A 29 -18.66 -2.37 1.37
C ILE A 29 -20.05 -2.02 1.92
N SER A 30 -20.16 -1.34 3.07
CA SER A 30 -21.45 -1.06 3.71
C SER A 30 -22.05 0.34 3.44
N ASN A 31 -21.39 1.22 2.71
CA ASN A 31 -21.84 2.62 2.51
C ASN A 31 -22.44 2.90 1.12
N HIS A 32 -22.81 1.88 0.33
CA HIS A 32 -23.46 2.08 -0.97
C HIS A 32 -25.00 2.03 -0.93
N GLU A 33 -25.59 1.88 0.25
CA GLU A 33 -27.05 2.01 0.40
C GLU A 33 -27.36 3.05 1.48
N ASN A 34 -27.82 4.21 1.05
CA ASN A 34 -28.60 5.25 1.71
C ASN A 34 -27.99 6.64 1.63
N SER A 35 -28.45 7.41 0.68
CA SER A 35 -28.94 8.77 0.90
C SER A 35 -29.58 9.33 -0.37
N ALA A 36 -30.87 9.25 -0.38
CA ALA A 36 -31.73 10.19 -1.11
C ALA A 36 -32.47 11.00 -0.05
N ASP A 37 -32.76 12.26 -0.43
CA ASP A 37 -33.72 13.19 0.13
C ASP A 37 -33.29 14.19 1.23
N GLY A 38 -33.44 15.46 0.81
CA GLY A 38 -34.22 16.39 1.63
C GLY A 38 -33.63 17.78 1.92
N ASN A 39 -33.84 18.71 1.02
CA ASN A 39 -34.53 20.01 1.16
C ASN A 39 -33.98 21.16 2.04
N ILE A 40 -33.64 22.25 1.39
CA ILE A 40 -34.04 23.68 1.42
C ILE A 40 -34.36 24.32 2.78
N SER A 41 -33.71 25.46 3.06
CA SER A 41 -34.38 26.72 3.31
C SER A 41 -33.41 27.92 3.36
N ASN A 42 -33.81 28.97 2.63
CA ASN A 42 -33.36 30.36 2.65
C ASN A 42 -33.75 31.09 3.92
N GLU A 43 -32.98 32.10 4.27
CA GLU A 43 -33.37 33.42 4.80
C GLU A 43 -32.08 34.22 5.00
N GLY A 44 -31.90 35.31 4.60
CA GLY A 44 -32.08 36.66 4.21
C GLY A 44 -32.14 37.66 5.37
N ALA A 45 -31.23 38.67 5.32
CA ALA A 45 -31.32 40.05 5.85
C ALA A 45 -29.92 40.67 5.87
N ASP A 46 -29.60 41.62 5.12
CA ASP A 46 -29.86 43.05 4.89
C ASP A 46 -29.43 44.00 6.02
N LEU A 47 -28.92 45.17 5.57
CA LEU A 47 -28.63 46.45 6.23
C LEU A 47 -27.25 46.55 6.94
N GLY A 48 -26.44 47.53 6.72
CA GLY A 48 -26.64 48.90 6.41
C GLY A 48 -25.29 49.62 6.15
N ALA A 49 -25.36 50.57 5.30
CA ALA A 49 -24.35 51.56 5.00
C ALA A 49 -24.31 52.66 6.06
N GLU A 50 -23.19 53.29 6.24
CA GLU A 50 -23.01 54.72 6.31
C GLU A 50 -21.52 55.15 6.47
N PRO A 51 -21.19 56.43 6.19
CA PRO A 51 -19.99 56.74 5.44
C PRO A 51 -19.05 57.76 6.11
N ILE A 52 -17.98 58.12 5.37
CA ILE A 52 -17.30 59.43 5.34
C ILE A 52 -16.11 59.72 6.23
N SER A 53 -15.08 59.96 5.57
CA SER A 53 -14.26 61.12 5.22
C SER A 53 -13.15 61.55 6.22
N ARG A 54 -11.96 61.69 5.70
CA ARG A 54 -11.14 62.88 5.49
C ARG A 54 -9.71 62.53 5.07
N VAL A 55 -9.43 62.84 3.84
CA VAL A 55 -8.33 63.62 3.29
C VAL A 55 -7.15 63.87 4.24
N ASN A 56 -5.97 63.38 3.82
CA ASN A 56 -4.80 64.24 3.76
C ASN A 56 -3.85 63.77 2.65
N GLU A 57 -3.59 64.69 1.74
CA GLU A 57 -2.61 64.66 0.67
C GLU A 57 -1.20 64.52 1.18
N LEU A 58 -0.38 63.90 0.37
CA LEU A 58 1.00 64.16 0.00
C LEU A 58 1.86 62.94 0.05
N ASN A 59 1.91 62.23 -1.07
CA ASN A 59 3.15 61.91 -1.79
C ASN A 59 2.75 61.20 -3.08
N ALA A 60 2.89 61.90 -4.20
CA ALA A 60 2.69 61.36 -5.52
C ALA A 60 3.87 60.40 -5.84
N GLU A 61 3.78 59.17 -5.42
CA GLU A 61 4.51 58.08 -6.05
C GLU A 61 3.64 57.61 -7.23
N ARG A 62 4.27 57.59 -8.39
CA ARG A 62 3.74 57.17 -9.69
C ARG A 62 2.93 55.88 -9.48
N PRO A 63 1.67 55.79 -9.91
CA PRO A 63 0.92 54.56 -9.82
C PRO A 63 1.70 53.46 -10.59
N PRO A 64 1.85 52.27 -10.00
CA PRO A 64 2.44 51.12 -10.70
C PRO A 64 1.72 50.96 -12.03
N SER A 65 2.49 50.80 -13.08
CA SER A 65 1.95 50.55 -14.41
C SER A 65 1.05 49.31 -14.37
N LEU A 66 -0.13 49.35 -14.98
CA LEU A 66 -1.13 48.26 -15.07
C LEU A 66 -0.61 46.95 -15.70
N ASN A 67 0.71 46.85 -15.92
CA ASN A 67 1.38 45.70 -16.53
C ASN A 67 2.37 44.98 -15.58
N ASP A 68 2.49 45.40 -14.34
CA ASP A 68 3.16 44.57 -13.36
C ASP A 68 2.13 43.55 -12.85
N GLU A 69 1.94 42.46 -13.62
CA GLU A 69 1.36 41.22 -13.05
C GLU A 69 2.19 40.89 -11.81
N ILE A 70 1.62 41.12 -10.64
CA ILE A 70 2.15 40.59 -9.39
C ILE A 70 2.07 39.08 -9.59
N VAL A 71 3.14 38.49 -10.08
CA VAL A 71 3.35 37.04 -10.07
C VAL A 71 3.50 36.67 -8.60
N ILE A 72 2.35 36.46 -7.94
CA ILE A 72 2.33 35.83 -6.63
C ILE A 72 2.96 34.46 -6.88
N PRO A 73 4.09 34.14 -6.24
CA PRO A 73 4.64 32.79 -6.36
C PRO A 73 3.58 31.84 -5.83
N VAL A 74 2.86 31.18 -6.74
CA VAL A 74 1.93 30.12 -6.35
C VAL A 74 2.82 29.01 -5.83
N ASP A 75 2.66 28.67 -4.54
CA ASP A 75 3.43 27.60 -3.93
C ASP A 75 3.24 26.29 -4.74
N PRO A 76 4.27 25.42 -4.77
CA PRO A 76 4.25 24.20 -5.60
C PRO A 76 3.04 23.33 -5.33
N VAL A 77 2.58 23.25 -4.08
CA VAL A 77 1.44 22.44 -3.65
C VAL A 77 0.15 22.96 -4.28
N SER A 78 -0.16 24.25 -4.11
CA SER A 78 -1.35 24.90 -4.68
C SER A 78 -1.38 24.78 -6.21
N ARG A 79 -0.22 24.91 -6.85
CA ARG A 79 -0.09 24.76 -8.31
C ARG A 79 -0.47 23.34 -8.75
N ILE A 80 0.09 22.31 -8.14
CA ILE A 80 -0.19 20.91 -8.50
C ILE A 80 -1.63 20.55 -8.17
N GLN A 81 -2.16 20.97 -7.02
CA GLN A 81 -3.57 20.76 -6.68
C GLN A 81 -4.53 21.35 -7.73
N SER A 82 -4.26 22.57 -8.18
CA SER A 82 -5.09 23.22 -9.20
C SER A 82 -5.10 22.46 -10.53
N ILE A 83 -3.93 21.93 -10.93
CA ILE A 83 -3.81 21.13 -12.16
C ILE A 83 -4.51 19.77 -11.98
N LEU A 84 -4.38 19.13 -10.81
CA LEU A 84 -5.05 17.86 -10.49
C LEU A 84 -6.59 18.01 -10.53
N ILE A 85 -7.14 19.08 -9.94
CA ILE A 85 -8.58 19.37 -9.95
C ILE A 85 -9.07 19.55 -11.40
N LYS A 86 -8.30 20.25 -12.22
CA LYS A 86 -8.65 20.46 -13.63
C LYS A 86 -8.65 19.17 -14.46
N ALA A 87 -7.67 18.29 -14.21
CA ALA A 87 -7.51 17.03 -14.94
C ALA A 87 -8.45 15.91 -14.45
N ASN A 88 -8.89 15.98 -13.18
CA ASN A 88 -9.71 14.95 -12.54
C ASN A 88 -10.99 15.56 -11.97
N PRO A 89 -12.12 15.53 -12.70
CA PRO A 89 -13.37 16.18 -12.28
C PRO A 89 -13.93 15.67 -10.94
N ASP A 90 -13.60 14.44 -10.55
CA ASP A 90 -14.04 13.84 -9.29
C ASP A 90 -13.15 14.25 -8.09
N TYR A 91 -11.95 14.79 -8.35
CA TYR A 91 -11.02 15.28 -7.31
C TYR A 91 -11.43 16.67 -6.82
N ARG A 92 -11.48 16.87 -5.51
CA ARG A 92 -11.89 18.13 -4.84
C ARG A 92 -10.79 18.77 -4.00
N GLY A 93 -9.52 18.32 -4.17
CA GLY A 93 -8.40 18.84 -3.40
C GLY A 93 -8.21 18.16 -2.02
N GLN A 94 -8.83 17.00 -1.79
CA GLN A 94 -8.75 16.27 -0.52
C GLN A 94 -7.43 15.52 -0.31
N GLY A 95 -6.62 15.36 -1.35
CA GLY A 95 -5.30 14.72 -1.25
C GLY A 95 -4.28 15.60 -0.53
N LYS A 96 -3.21 14.96 -0.05
CA LYS A 96 -2.11 15.63 0.62
C LYS A 96 -0.86 15.59 -0.24
N LEU A 97 -0.17 16.71 -0.31
CA LEU A 97 1.14 16.85 -0.96
C LEU A 97 2.15 17.27 0.11
N HIS A 98 3.26 16.57 0.16
CA HIS A 98 4.34 16.82 1.11
C HIS A 98 5.51 17.49 0.37
N GLU A 99 5.86 18.68 0.82
CA GLU A 99 6.93 19.50 0.25
C GLU A 99 8.15 19.49 1.18
N ASP A 100 9.32 19.41 0.58
CA ASP A 100 10.60 19.68 1.23
C ASP A 100 11.46 20.56 0.32
N ASN A 101 11.91 21.71 0.84
CA ASN A 101 12.75 22.67 0.14
C ASN A 101 12.23 23.13 -1.25
N GLY A 102 10.91 23.33 -1.39
CA GLY A 102 10.27 23.74 -2.64
C GLY A 102 10.02 22.63 -3.65
N GLU A 103 10.35 21.38 -3.32
CA GLU A 103 10.05 20.20 -4.15
C GLU A 103 8.98 19.33 -3.47
N ILE A 104 8.00 18.83 -4.24
CA ILE A 104 7.03 17.87 -3.74
C ILE A 104 7.68 16.49 -3.78
N ILE A 105 7.87 15.89 -2.59
CA ILE A 105 8.60 14.64 -2.39
C ILE A 105 7.70 13.43 -2.11
N ALA A 106 6.45 13.67 -1.67
CA ALA A 106 5.48 12.61 -1.45
C ALA A 106 4.05 13.11 -1.69
N ALA A 107 3.14 12.20 -2.02
CA ALA A 107 1.74 12.53 -2.23
C ALA A 107 0.82 11.39 -1.76
N GLU A 108 -0.29 11.77 -1.12
CA GLU A 108 -1.32 10.85 -0.62
C GLU A 108 -2.67 11.24 -1.23
N PHE A 109 -3.23 10.35 -2.04
CA PHE A 109 -4.51 10.55 -2.71
C PHE A 109 -5.47 9.36 -2.49
N PRO A 110 -5.61 8.77 -1.30
CA PRO A 110 -6.49 7.62 -1.14
C PRO A 110 -7.94 8.02 -1.40
N ASN A 111 -8.64 7.26 -2.25
CA ASN A 111 -10.06 7.47 -2.58
C ASN A 111 -10.39 8.88 -3.10
N CYS A 112 -9.49 9.47 -3.86
CA CYS A 112 -9.62 10.85 -4.36
C CYS A 112 -10.29 10.97 -5.73
N GLY A 113 -10.67 9.87 -6.38
CA GLY A 113 -11.29 9.88 -7.71
C GLY A 113 -10.32 10.21 -8.84
N LEU A 114 -9.01 10.03 -8.62
CA LEU A 114 -8.00 10.27 -9.65
C LEU A 114 -8.07 9.21 -10.75
N LYS A 115 -8.03 9.67 -12.01
CA LYS A 115 -7.92 8.84 -13.23
C LYS A 115 -6.71 9.24 -14.05
N ASP A 116 -6.50 10.55 -14.19
CA ASP A 116 -5.39 11.12 -14.96
C ASP A 116 -4.26 11.55 -14.04
N LEU A 117 -3.13 10.85 -14.16
CA LEU A 117 -1.90 11.12 -13.42
C LEU A 117 -0.96 12.08 -14.16
N SER A 118 -1.36 12.62 -15.32
CA SER A 118 -0.51 13.54 -16.09
C SER A 118 -0.03 14.77 -15.31
N PRO A 119 -0.79 15.32 -14.33
CA PRO A 119 -0.32 16.40 -13.48
C PRO A 119 0.87 16.05 -12.58
N LEU A 120 1.09 14.77 -12.30
CA LEU A 120 2.21 14.29 -11.48
C LEU A 120 3.49 14.09 -12.29
N ARG A 121 3.40 14.13 -13.63
CA ARG A 121 4.54 13.86 -14.50
C ARG A 121 5.72 14.80 -14.20
N GLY A 122 6.90 14.20 -13.99
CA GLY A 122 8.14 14.93 -13.74
C GLY A 122 8.34 15.38 -12.29
N LEU A 123 7.38 15.12 -11.39
CA LEU A 123 7.63 15.26 -9.96
C LEU A 123 8.66 14.21 -9.50
N LYS A 124 9.40 14.54 -8.45
CA LYS A 124 10.40 13.64 -7.86
C LYS A 124 9.87 12.94 -6.62
N LEU A 125 8.71 12.30 -6.76
CA LEU A 125 8.08 11.62 -5.63
C LEU A 125 8.89 10.40 -5.22
N SER A 126 9.15 10.28 -3.92
CA SER A 126 9.70 9.06 -3.29
C SER A 126 8.60 8.17 -2.71
N ALA A 127 7.42 8.74 -2.41
CA ALA A 127 6.27 8.00 -1.93
C ALA A 127 4.98 8.50 -2.59
N LEU A 128 4.13 7.58 -3.02
CA LEU A 128 2.87 7.90 -3.66
C LEU A 128 1.80 6.88 -3.25
N ASP A 129 0.70 7.39 -2.68
CA ASP A 129 -0.50 6.62 -2.40
C ASP A 129 -1.61 7.00 -3.38
N LEU A 130 -2.04 6.03 -4.19
CA LEU A 130 -3.14 6.13 -5.15
C LEU A 130 -4.28 5.17 -4.82
N SER A 131 -4.29 4.57 -3.63
CA SER A 131 -5.25 3.55 -3.23
C SER A 131 -6.70 4.00 -3.40
N GLY A 132 -7.57 3.09 -3.88
CA GLY A 132 -9.00 3.35 -4.08
C GLY A 132 -9.33 4.33 -5.21
N ASN A 133 -8.39 4.59 -6.12
CA ASN A 133 -8.63 5.44 -7.28
C ASN A 133 -8.81 4.59 -8.55
N PRO A 134 -9.65 5.01 -9.50
CA PRO A 134 -9.85 4.30 -10.76
C PRO A 134 -8.71 4.53 -11.77
N VAL A 135 -7.47 4.57 -11.28
CA VAL A 135 -6.25 4.66 -12.09
C VAL A 135 -6.04 3.35 -12.85
N ARG A 136 -5.71 3.43 -14.14
CA ARG A 136 -5.39 2.29 -15.01
C ARG A 136 -3.95 2.29 -15.49
N GLU A 137 -3.38 3.46 -15.73
CA GLU A 137 -2.09 3.61 -16.41
C GLU A 137 -1.07 4.30 -15.52
N LEU A 138 0.14 3.75 -15.47
CA LEU A 138 1.26 4.27 -14.68
C LEU A 138 2.30 5.03 -15.52
N ARG A 139 2.05 5.25 -16.83
CA ARG A 139 3.03 5.87 -17.76
C ARG A 139 3.57 7.24 -17.30
N HIS A 140 2.79 7.97 -16.52
CA HIS A 140 3.18 9.28 -15.99
C HIS A 140 4.09 9.19 -14.77
N LEU A 141 4.26 7.97 -14.19
CA LEU A 141 5.15 7.69 -13.08
C LEU A 141 6.53 7.21 -13.54
N ARG A 142 6.73 6.97 -14.86
CA ARG A 142 8.01 6.52 -15.40
C ARG A 142 9.14 7.48 -15.05
N GLY A 143 10.25 6.93 -14.54
CA GLY A 143 11.43 7.69 -14.11
C GLY A 143 11.29 8.46 -12.80
N MET A 144 10.17 8.30 -12.06
CA MET A 144 10.06 8.82 -10.71
C MET A 144 10.90 7.97 -9.74
N PRO A 145 11.61 8.60 -8.78
CA PRO A 145 12.43 7.89 -7.80
C PRO A 145 11.57 7.29 -6.68
N LEU A 146 10.53 6.55 -7.06
CA LEU A 146 9.60 5.94 -6.13
C LEU A 146 10.27 4.85 -5.31
N VAL A 147 10.14 4.96 -3.99
CA VAL A 147 10.57 3.98 -2.98
C VAL A 147 9.34 3.26 -2.42
N ARG A 148 8.20 3.96 -2.28
CA ARG A 148 6.93 3.40 -1.84
C ARG A 148 5.81 3.77 -2.79
N LEU A 149 5.04 2.77 -3.20
CA LEU A 149 3.89 2.96 -4.08
C LEU A 149 2.72 2.10 -3.61
N TYR A 150 1.57 2.76 -3.38
CA TYR A 150 0.34 2.10 -2.96
C TYR A 150 -0.70 2.23 -4.06
N LEU A 151 -1.15 1.09 -4.58
CA LEU A 151 -2.09 0.93 -5.70
C LEU A 151 -3.26 0.01 -5.30
N GLU A 152 -3.55 -0.09 -4.00
CA GLU A 152 -4.61 -0.95 -3.50
C GLU A 152 -5.96 -0.52 -4.08
N PHE A 153 -6.78 -1.48 -4.53
CA PHE A 153 -8.10 -1.22 -5.11
C PHE A 153 -8.10 -0.23 -6.29
N THR A 154 -7.02 -0.21 -7.07
CA THR A 154 -6.95 0.52 -8.34
C THR A 154 -7.35 -0.40 -9.50
N LEU A 155 -7.40 0.16 -10.71
CA LEU A 155 -7.67 -0.59 -11.94
C LEU A 155 -6.38 -0.82 -12.77
N VAL A 156 -5.22 -0.76 -12.12
CA VAL A 156 -3.92 -0.99 -12.76
C VAL A 156 -3.76 -2.47 -13.08
N GLU A 157 -3.41 -2.77 -14.33
CA GLU A 157 -3.19 -4.13 -14.84
C GLU A 157 -1.73 -4.45 -15.14
N SER A 158 -0.85 -3.42 -15.25
CA SER A 158 0.57 -3.58 -15.58
C SER A 158 1.47 -2.71 -14.74
N LEU A 159 2.64 -3.26 -14.36
CA LEU A 159 3.71 -2.58 -13.63
C LEU A 159 4.93 -2.25 -14.51
N GLU A 160 4.88 -2.51 -15.82
CA GLU A 160 6.03 -2.35 -16.73
C GLU A 160 6.57 -0.92 -16.78
N GLU A 161 5.75 0.08 -16.47
CA GLU A 161 6.16 1.47 -16.41
C GLU A 161 7.03 1.82 -15.17
N LEU A 162 7.14 0.88 -14.21
CA LEU A 162 7.89 1.05 -12.97
C LEU A 162 9.32 0.49 -13.05
N VAL A 163 9.78 0.04 -14.22
CA VAL A 163 11.09 -0.60 -14.43
C VAL A 163 12.27 0.22 -13.90
N ASP A 164 12.17 1.56 -13.91
CA ASP A 164 13.20 2.48 -13.45
C ASP A 164 13.04 2.91 -11.98
N ALA A 165 11.99 2.45 -11.30
CA ALA A 165 11.76 2.76 -9.89
C ALA A 165 12.74 2.02 -8.97
N GLN A 166 12.83 2.44 -7.70
CA GLN A 166 13.65 1.81 -6.67
C GLN A 166 12.75 1.39 -5.50
N LEU A 167 11.71 0.63 -5.83
CA LEU A 167 10.68 0.28 -4.87
C LEU A 167 11.23 -0.63 -3.77
N VAL A 168 10.98 -0.22 -2.53
CA VAL A 168 11.21 -0.99 -1.31
C VAL A 168 9.89 -1.56 -0.79
N GLU A 169 8.79 -0.81 -0.95
CA GLU A 169 7.46 -1.25 -0.57
C GLU A 169 6.46 -1.00 -1.70
N LEU A 170 5.69 -2.05 -2.03
CA LEU A 170 4.63 -2.00 -3.02
C LEU A 170 3.36 -2.68 -2.48
N ARG A 171 2.21 -1.98 -2.58
CA ARG A 171 0.90 -2.52 -2.20
C ARG A 171 -0.03 -2.56 -3.41
N LEU A 172 -0.56 -3.74 -3.69
CA LEU A 172 -1.39 -4.05 -4.87
C LEU A 172 -2.73 -4.70 -4.49
N ASN A 173 -3.09 -4.74 -3.20
CA ASN A 173 -4.26 -5.48 -2.74
C ASN A 173 -5.52 -5.09 -3.55
N GLY A 174 -6.26 -6.08 -4.03
CA GLY A 174 -7.50 -5.87 -4.80
C GLY A 174 -7.32 -5.19 -6.16
N SER A 175 -6.10 -5.06 -6.67
CA SER A 175 -5.86 -4.60 -8.05
C SER A 175 -5.83 -5.78 -9.03
N PRO A 176 -6.21 -5.60 -10.32
CA PRO A 176 -6.28 -6.67 -11.30
C PRO A 176 -4.92 -7.03 -11.92
N ILE A 177 -3.84 -6.95 -11.13
CA ILE A 177 -2.48 -7.27 -11.59
C ILE A 177 -2.35 -8.78 -11.82
N GLU A 178 -1.90 -9.17 -13.02
CA GLU A 178 -1.63 -10.55 -13.39
C GLU A 178 -0.12 -10.87 -13.40
N SER A 179 0.73 -9.86 -13.66
CA SER A 179 2.16 -10.01 -13.85
C SER A 179 2.96 -9.02 -13.01
N LEU A 180 4.06 -9.51 -12.44
CA LEU A 180 5.05 -8.69 -11.72
C LEU A 180 6.17 -8.16 -12.63
N LYS A 181 6.02 -8.26 -13.96
CA LYS A 181 6.96 -7.69 -14.92
C LYS A 181 7.14 -6.19 -14.70
N GLY A 182 8.38 -5.73 -14.68
CA GLY A 182 8.75 -4.35 -14.28
C GLY A 182 9.29 -4.24 -12.86
N LEU A 183 9.27 -5.34 -12.07
CA LEU A 183 9.84 -5.38 -10.73
C LEU A 183 11.19 -6.11 -10.68
N GLU A 184 11.69 -6.60 -11.81
CA GLU A 184 12.96 -7.33 -11.87
C GLU A 184 14.12 -6.46 -11.39
N GLY A 185 14.91 -6.98 -10.43
CA GLY A 185 16.08 -6.30 -9.89
C GLY A 185 15.82 -5.11 -8.98
N GLN A 186 14.56 -4.83 -8.65
CA GLN A 186 14.24 -3.78 -7.69
C GLN A 186 14.57 -4.22 -6.25
N PRO A 187 14.96 -3.27 -5.35
CA PRO A 187 15.34 -3.57 -3.96
C PRO A 187 14.12 -3.82 -3.06
N LEU A 188 13.11 -4.52 -3.59
CA LEU A 188 11.82 -4.71 -2.93
C LEU A 188 11.97 -5.55 -1.66
N GLU A 189 11.53 -5.00 -0.51
CA GLU A 189 11.52 -5.66 0.79
C GLU A 189 10.11 -6.11 1.20
N ASN A 190 9.08 -5.36 0.82
CA ASN A 190 7.70 -5.64 1.20
C ASN A 190 6.78 -5.60 -0.02
N LEU A 191 6.07 -6.70 -0.27
CA LEU A 191 5.04 -6.79 -1.31
C LEU A 191 3.74 -7.33 -0.72
N TYR A 192 2.67 -6.56 -0.88
CA TYR A 192 1.31 -6.94 -0.48
C TYR A 192 0.45 -7.00 -1.74
N ALA A 193 -0.01 -8.19 -2.11
CA ALA A 193 -0.73 -8.46 -3.35
C ALA A 193 -1.92 -9.43 -3.12
N VAL A 194 -2.70 -9.13 -2.08
CA VAL A 194 -3.90 -9.89 -1.72
C VAL A 194 -4.99 -9.69 -2.75
N GLY A 195 -5.66 -10.76 -3.18
CA GLY A 195 -6.78 -10.68 -4.12
C GLY A 195 -6.40 -10.20 -5.53
N THR A 196 -5.15 -10.43 -5.94
CA THR A 196 -4.66 -10.14 -7.29
C THR A 196 -4.76 -11.38 -8.19
N GLN A 197 -4.46 -11.21 -9.49
CA GLN A 197 -4.42 -12.32 -10.46
C GLN A 197 -2.99 -12.83 -10.73
N ILE A 198 -2.05 -12.53 -9.82
CA ILE A 198 -0.65 -12.95 -9.96
C ILE A 198 -0.55 -14.48 -9.90
N ASN A 199 0.04 -15.06 -10.94
CA ASN A 199 0.27 -16.50 -11.06
C ASN A 199 1.76 -16.87 -11.16
N ASN A 200 2.65 -15.88 -11.37
CA ASN A 200 4.09 -16.08 -11.54
C ASN A 200 4.87 -15.05 -10.72
N VAL A 201 5.82 -15.53 -9.91
CA VAL A 201 6.65 -14.70 -9.02
C VAL A 201 8.12 -14.66 -9.45
N SER A 202 8.47 -15.08 -10.66
CA SER A 202 9.85 -15.14 -11.14
C SER A 202 10.56 -13.78 -11.15
N ALA A 203 9.83 -12.68 -11.37
CA ALA A 203 10.34 -11.32 -11.29
C ALA A 203 10.91 -10.96 -9.90
N LEU A 204 10.55 -11.70 -8.85
CA LEU A 204 10.98 -11.45 -7.47
C LEU A 204 12.27 -12.20 -7.10
N SER A 205 12.79 -13.07 -7.95
CA SER A 205 13.89 -14.01 -7.64
C SER A 205 15.21 -13.35 -7.19
N SER A 206 15.41 -12.08 -7.49
CA SER A 206 16.59 -11.29 -7.10
C SER A 206 16.27 -10.13 -6.16
N SER A 207 15.07 -10.10 -5.60
CA SER A 207 14.63 -9.05 -4.65
C SER A 207 15.22 -9.27 -3.25
N ASN A 208 15.05 -8.27 -2.38
CA ASN A 208 15.40 -8.33 -0.97
C ASN A 208 14.19 -8.62 -0.08
N LEU A 209 13.19 -9.34 -0.59
CA LEU A 209 11.91 -9.55 0.08
C LEU A 209 12.05 -10.14 1.47
N ARG A 210 11.48 -9.43 2.44
CA ARG A 210 11.31 -9.82 3.84
C ARG A 210 9.88 -10.18 4.17
N GLN A 211 8.92 -9.52 3.51
CA GLN A 211 7.48 -9.80 3.66
C GLN A 211 6.83 -9.94 2.28
N LEU A 212 6.06 -11.02 2.12
CA LEU A 212 5.30 -11.30 0.91
C LEU A 212 3.90 -11.81 1.26
N TRP A 213 2.88 -11.12 0.77
CA TRP A 213 1.48 -11.53 0.91
C TRP A 213 0.89 -11.74 -0.48
N LEU A 214 0.42 -12.97 -0.75
CA LEU A 214 -0.20 -13.41 -2.00
C LEU A 214 -1.55 -14.08 -1.77
N THR A 215 -2.19 -13.78 -0.63
CA THR A 215 -3.51 -14.31 -0.29
C THR A 215 -4.48 -14.15 -1.46
N GLU A 216 -5.24 -15.21 -1.76
CA GLU A 216 -6.26 -15.20 -2.81
C GLU A 216 -5.71 -14.88 -4.23
N SER A 217 -4.45 -15.17 -4.50
CA SER A 217 -3.87 -15.12 -5.85
C SER A 217 -3.72 -16.53 -6.43
N PRO A 218 -3.81 -16.70 -7.77
CA PRO A 218 -3.74 -18.03 -8.41
C PRO A 218 -2.30 -18.57 -8.56
N VAL A 219 -1.38 -18.16 -7.70
CA VAL A 219 0.02 -18.64 -7.71
C VAL A 219 0.07 -20.10 -7.26
N SER A 220 0.87 -20.92 -7.96
CA SER A 220 1.09 -22.33 -7.64
C SER A 220 2.55 -22.70 -7.42
N ASP A 221 3.50 -22.02 -8.10
CA ASP A 221 4.94 -22.26 -7.97
C ASP A 221 5.64 -21.08 -7.29
N LEU A 222 6.20 -21.33 -6.12
CA LEU A 222 6.99 -20.39 -5.34
C LEU A 222 8.49 -20.74 -5.33
N SER A 223 8.93 -21.68 -6.15
CA SER A 223 10.35 -22.05 -6.26
C SER A 223 11.27 -20.87 -6.60
N PRO A 224 10.82 -19.81 -7.36
CA PRO A 224 11.63 -18.63 -7.61
C PRO A 224 11.99 -17.81 -6.36
N LEU A 225 11.30 -18.01 -5.23
CA LEU A 225 11.59 -17.34 -3.97
C LEU A 225 12.75 -17.96 -3.19
N ALA A 226 13.27 -19.09 -3.65
CA ALA A 226 14.37 -19.81 -2.99
C ALA A 226 15.60 -18.94 -2.80
N GLY A 227 16.10 -18.85 -1.55
CA GLY A 227 17.26 -18.05 -1.19
C GLY A 227 16.96 -16.62 -0.75
N LEU A 228 15.73 -16.14 -0.94
CA LEU A 228 15.34 -14.80 -0.50
C LEU A 228 15.34 -14.68 1.04
N PRO A 229 15.62 -13.48 1.58
CA PRO A 229 15.66 -13.24 3.03
C PRO A 229 14.27 -13.10 3.66
N LEU A 230 13.28 -13.85 3.16
CA LEU A 230 11.91 -13.82 3.64
C LEU A 230 11.82 -14.18 5.13
N VAL A 231 11.17 -13.30 5.89
CA VAL A 231 10.83 -13.48 7.31
C VAL A 231 9.38 -13.87 7.48
N SER A 232 8.50 -13.33 6.62
CA SER A 232 7.06 -13.57 6.67
C SER A 232 6.52 -13.86 5.26
N LEU A 233 5.82 -14.99 5.12
CA LEU A 233 5.16 -15.39 3.89
C LEU A 233 3.71 -15.76 4.17
N THR A 234 2.78 -15.11 3.47
CA THR A 234 1.33 -15.38 3.54
C THR A 234 0.83 -15.75 2.15
N ILE A 235 0.39 -17.01 2.00
CA ILE A 235 -0.12 -17.59 0.75
C ILE A 235 -1.47 -18.28 0.95
N HIS A 236 -2.27 -17.75 1.87
CA HIS A 236 -3.61 -18.23 2.17
C HIS A 236 -4.49 -18.24 0.90
N ARG A 237 -5.26 -19.32 0.67
CA ARG A 237 -6.12 -19.49 -0.52
C ARG A 237 -5.40 -19.35 -1.85
N THR A 238 -4.18 -19.85 -1.96
CA THR A 238 -3.46 -19.97 -3.23
C THR A 238 -3.48 -21.41 -3.74
N LEU A 239 -2.95 -21.62 -4.96
CA LEU A 239 -2.88 -22.95 -5.58
C LEU A 239 -1.56 -23.67 -5.29
N VAL A 240 -0.83 -23.24 -4.27
CA VAL A 240 0.45 -23.86 -3.86
C VAL A 240 0.18 -25.25 -3.26
N GLU A 241 0.90 -26.26 -3.77
CA GLU A 241 0.87 -27.65 -3.30
C GLU A 241 2.20 -28.08 -2.67
N ASP A 242 3.33 -27.61 -3.24
CA ASP A 242 4.68 -27.99 -2.79
C ASP A 242 5.33 -26.92 -1.90
N LEU A 243 5.69 -27.33 -0.68
CA LEU A 243 6.44 -26.51 0.29
C LEU A 243 7.96 -26.69 0.20
N SER A 244 8.51 -27.47 -0.71
CA SER A 244 9.94 -27.78 -0.71
C SER A 244 10.85 -26.55 -0.79
N PHE A 245 10.37 -25.46 -1.42
CA PHE A 245 11.09 -24.18 -1.51
C PHE A 245 11.39 -23.53 -0.16
N VAL A 246 10.54 -23.75 0.90
CA VAL A 246 10.73 -23.10 2.22
C VAL A 246 12.03 -23.52 2.90
N ARG A 247 12.56 -24.71 2.56
CA ARG A 247 13.87 -25.18 3.06
C ARG A 247 15.03 -24.30 2.62
N LYS A 248 14.83 -23.50 1.58
CA LYS A 248 15.82 -22.56 1.03
C LYS A 248 15.58 -21.12 1.47
N LEU A 249 14.64 -20.88 2.40
CA LEU A 249 14.35 -19.56 2.98
C LEU A 249 15.07 -19.43 4.33
N PRO A 250 16.25 -18.79 4.39
CA PRO A 250 17.12 -18.89 5.57
C PRO A 250 16.58 -18.14 6.79
N LEU A 251 15.66 -17.19 6.61
CA LEU A 251 15.17 -16.30 7.67
C LEU A 251 13.69 -16.47 7.97
N ILE A 252 13.02 -17.48 7.38
CA ILE A 252 11.58 -17.64 7.53
C ILE A 252 11.18 -17.91 8.98
N GLN A 253 10.27 -17.12 9.52
CA GLN A 253 9.77 -17.19 10.88
C GLN A 253 8.24 -17.28 10.95
N ARG A 254 7.54 -16.63 10.03
CA ARG A 254 6.07 -16.61 9.98
C ARG A 254 5.60 -17.16 8.64
N LEU A 255 4.78 -18.20 8.70
CA LEU A 255 4.27 -18.89 7.52
C LEU A 255 2.76 -19.05 7.62
N HIS A 256 2.02 -18.52 6.67
CA HIS A 256 0.59 -18.63 6.51
C HIS A 256 0.29 -19.41 5.24
N ILE A 257 -0.17 -20.66 5.37
CA ILE A 257 -0.45 -21.60 4.29
C ILE A 257 -1.88 -22.20 4.38
N GLY A 258 -2.77 -21.53 5.10
CA GLY A 258 -4.14 -22.00 5.27
C GLY A 258 -4.92 -22.01 3.95
N GLU A 259 -5.82 -22.97 3.79
CA GLU A 259 -6.70 -23.14 2.63
C GLU A 259 -5.93 -23.16 1.29
N THR A 260 -4.73 -23.75 1.26
CA THR A 260 -3.94 -24.05 0.06
C THR A 260 -4.13 -25.51 -0.35
N LEU A 261 -3.41 -26.00 -1.36
CA LEU A 261 -3.42 -27.42 -1.75
C LEU A 261 -2.33 -28.25 -1.01
N ILE A 262 -1.68 -27.67 -0.01
CA ILE A 262 -0.61 -28.30 0.73
C ILE A 262 -1.17 -29.39 1.63
N SER A 263 -0.66 -30.63 1.48
CA SER A 263 -0.99 -31.77 2.35
C SER A 263 0.23 -32.37 3.07
N ASP A 264 1.45 -31.94 2.70
CA ASP A 264 2.71 -32.45 3.29
C ASP A 264 3.49 -31.31 3.98
N LEU A 265 3.60 -31.38 5.30
CA LEU A 265 4.37 -30.44 6.14
C LEU A 265 5.79 -30.94 6.43
N THR A 266 6.24 -32.05 5.84
CA THR A 266 7.61 -32.57 6.06
C THR A 266 8.70 -31.58 5.66
N PRO A 267 8.51 -30.66 4.67
CA PRO A 267 9.47 -29.61 4.36
C PRO A 267 9.74 -28.61 5.51
N LEU A 268 8.86 -28.53 6.50
CA LEU A 268 9.04 -27.62 7.65
C LEU A 268 10.07 -28.13 8.66
N ARG A 269 10.55 -29.38 8.52
CA ARG A 269 11.52 -29.99 9.44
C ARG A 269 12.76 -29.11 9.62
N GLY A 270 13.02 -28.72 10.87
CA GLY A 270 14.22 -27.97 11.26
C GLY A 270 14.16 -26.47 10.95
N LEU A 271 13.02 -25.97 10.47
CA LEU A 271 12.82 -24.52 10.30
C LEU A 271 12.66 -23.84 11.66
N ASN A 272 13.05 -22.57 11.72
CA ASN A 272 12.98 -21.76 12.93
C ASN A 272 11.69 -20.92 12.96
N LEU A 273 10.54 -21.58 12.75
CA LEU A 273 9.24 -20.90 12.74
C LEU A 273 8.82 -20.45 14.13
N THR A 274 8.31 -19.23 14.22
CA THR A 274 7.67 -18.67 15.43
C THR A 274 6.16 -18.62 15.31
N ARG A 275 5.63 -18.56 14.06
CA ARG A 275 4.19 -18.60 13.76
C ARG A 275 3.92 -19.47 12.55
N LEU A 276 2.92 -20.34 12.68
CA LEU A 276 2.40 -21.16 11.59
C LEU A 276 0.88 -21.10 11.57
N VAL A 277 0.30 -20.76 10.43
CA VAL A 277 -1.15 -20.86 10.17
C VAL A 277 -1.38 -21.81 9.02
N PHE A 278 -2.21 -22.85 9.24
CA PHE A 278 -2.47 -23.87 8.25
C PHE A 278 -3.87 -24.50 8.48
N THR A 279 -4.36 -25.30 7.54
CA THR A 279 -5.64 -26.00 7.66
C THR A 279 -5.39 -27.46 8.08
N PRO A 280 -5.54 -27.84 9.37
CA PRO A 280 -5.18 -29.16 9.87
C PRO A 280 -5.87 -30.32 9.15
N SER A 281 -7.13 -30.16 8.75
CA SER A 281 -7.92 -31.18 8.07
C SER A 281 -7.42 -31.54 6.67
N GLN A 282 -6.54 -30.74 6.08
CA GLN A 282 -5.94 -30.97 4.75
C GLN A 282 -4.61 -31.71 4.82
N ILE A 283 -4.03 -31.84 6.02
CA ILE A 283 -2.68 -32.36 6.18
C ILE A 283 -2.69 -33.89 6.27
N GLU A 284 -2.01 -34.52 5.34
CA GLU A 284 -1.81 -35.97 5.29
C GLU A 284 -0.50 -36.41 5.93
N LYS A 285 0.54 -35.52 5.91
CA LYS A 285 1.89 -35.85 6.39
C LYS A 285 2.51 -34.67 7.14
N GLY A 286 3.31 -34.99 8.16
CA GLY A 286 4.20 -34.03 8.80
C GLY A 286 3.60 -33.28 9.99
N MET A 287 2.44 -33.67 10.53
CA MET A 287 1.89 -33.07 11.76
C MET A 287 2.88 -33.19 12.93
N THR A 288 3.54 -34.34 13.10
CA THR A 288 4.60 -34.54 14.12
C THR A 288 5.83 -33.66 13.90
N ILE A 289 6.05 -33.16 12.67
CA ILE A 289 7.14 -32.19 12.40
C ILE A 289 6.78 -30.84 13.03
N VAL A 290 5.52 -30.40 12.90
CA VAL A 290 5.04 -29.15 13.50
C VAL A 290 5.13 -29.21 15.03
N GLU A 291 4.74 -30.35 15.63
CA GLU A 291 4.85 -30.59 17.07
C GLU A 291 6.32 -30.49 17.57
N GLY A 292 7.27 -30.91 16.73
CA GLY A 292 8.70 -30.84 17.01
C GLY A 292 9.37 -29.47 16.76
N LEU A 293 8.66 -28.43 16.34
CA LEU A 293 9.21 -27.09 16.10
C LEU A 293 9.40 -26.32 17.43
N SER A 294 10.58 -26.37 18.01
CA SER A 294 10.89 -25.87 19.37
C SER A 294 10.71 -24.34 19.54
N ASN A 295 10.77 -23.55 18.46
CA ASN A 295 10.63 -22.08 18.52
C ASN A 295 9.22 -21.58 18.15
N LEU A 296 8.30 -22.50 17.84
CA LEU A 296 6.93 -22.17 17.51
C LEU A 296 6.23 -21.61 18.76
N LYS A 297 5.63 -20.43 18.62
CA LYS A 297 4.94 -19.71 19.70
C LYS A 297 3.45 -19.61 19.45
N GLU A 298 3.07 -19.56 18.18
CA GLU A 298 1.70 -19.30 17.74
C GLU A 298 1.32 -20.23 16.60
N ILE A 299 0.19 -20.90 16.75
CA ILE A 299 -0.44 -21.73 15.72
C ILE A 299 -1.85 -21.20 15.50
N GLY A 300 -2.26 -21.05 14.24
CA GLY A 300 -3.61 -20.69 13.82
C GLY A 300 -4.15 -21.63 12.77
N THR A 301 -5.48 -21.67 12.64
CA THR A 301 -6.19 -22.51 11.67
C THR A 301 -6.94 -21.70 10.63
N GLN A 302 -7.07 -20.41 10.83
CA GLN A 302 -7.81 -19.49 9.96
C GLN A 302 -6.98 -18.26 9.65
N PHE A 303 -7.31 -17.60 8.54
CA PHE A 303 -6.79 -16.28 8.26
C PHE A 303 -7.64 -15.25 9.04
N ASP A 304 -7.06 -14.69 10.10
CA ASP A 304 -7.65 -13.58 10.85
C ASP A 304 -6.61 -12.47 10.97
N ASP A 305 -6.93 -11.33 10.38
CA ASP A 305 -6.10 -10.12 10.39
C ASP A 305 -5.77 -9.63 11.82
N LYS A 306 -6.59 -10.03 12.80
CA LYS A 306 -6.42 -9.63 14.21
C LYS A 306 -5.74 -10.72 15.04
N GLY A 307 -5.36 -11.86 14.43
CA GLY A 307 -4.71 -12.97 15.13
C GLY A 307 -5.53 -13.59 16.26
N LYS A 308 -6.85 -13.50 16.20
CA LYS A 308 -7.74 -13.99 17.27
C LYS A 308 -7.79 -15.50 17.38
N ASP A 309 -7.45 -16.21 16.29
CA ASP A 309 -7.37 -17.66 16.24
C ASP A 309 -5.98 -18.21 16.58
N LEU A 310 -5.00 -17.31 16.78
CA LEU A 310 -3.66 -17.71 17.17
C LEU A 310 -3.64 -18.17 18.63
N MET A 311 -3.08 -19.34 18.85
CA MET A 311 -2.96 -19.94 20.17
C MET A 311 -1.56 -20.52 20.39
N PRO A 312 -1.11 -20.65 21.66
CA PRO A 312 0.12 -21.37 21.97
C PRO A 312 0.06 -22.84 21.51
N PRO A 313 1.18 -23.47 21.15
CA PRO A 313 1.21 -24.85 20.67
C PRO A 313 0.50 -25.85 21.61
N ASP A 314 0.71 -25.74 22.92
CA ASP A 314 0.06 -26.64 23.90
C ASP A 314 -1.48 -26.57 23.83
N ALA A 315 -2.02 -25.36 23.67
CA ALA A 315 -3.45 -25.14 23.53
C ALA A 315 -3.98 -25.68 22.19
N PHE A 316 -3.20 -25.53 21.13
CA PHE A 316 -3.53 -26.08 19.82
C PHE A 316 -3.58 -27.61 19.86
N TRP A 317 -2.55 -28.27 20.37
CA TRP A 317 -2.48 -29.73 20.42
C TRP A 317 -3.51 -30.35 21.35
N ALA A 318 -3.98 -29.63 22.39
CA ALA A 318 -5.09 -30.07 23.23
C ALA A 318 -6.42 -30.16 22.47
N GLN A 319 -6.59 -29.37 21.41
CA GLN A 319 -7.81 -29.33 20.56
C GLN A 319 -7.69 -30.24 19.32
N PHE A 320 -6.51 -30.35 18.75
CA PHE A 320 -6.21 -31.07 17.52
C PHE A 320 -5.31 -32.27 17.80
N GLN A 321 -5.75 -33.16 18.70
CA GLN A 321 -5.06 -34.44 18.88
C GLN A 321 -5.20 -35.29 17.60
N PRO A 322 -4.10 -35.88 17.04
CA PRO A 322 -4.15 -36.73 15.85
C PRO A 322 -4.89 -38.04 16.09
#